data_bfca7b4544ec4dd33f0eac350ea261ee
#
_entry.id   bfca7b4544ec4dd33f0eac350ea261ee
#
_cell.length_a   1.000
_cell.length_b   1.000
_cell.length_c   1.000
_cell.angle_alpha   90.00
_cell.angle_beta   90.00
_cell.angle_gamma   90.00
#
_symmetry.space_group_name_H-M   'P 1'
#
loop_
_entity.id
_entity.type
_entity.pdbx_description
1 polymer ?
#
loop_
_entity_poly.entity_id
_entity_poly.type
_entity_poly.pdbx_seq_one_letter_code
_entity_poly.pdbx_strand_id
1 'polypeptide(L)'
;MRSFAIILLAVFFYSVFHSLLASLWVKARARAWFGPETERWYRLAYNAIAVVSLVPVLALPALLPDRNLYAIPFPWALINLVIQGLAGLALVVGLWQTGLWTFLGIRQFLAPPQSASPKLVVSGLYRWVRHPLYTAGLALIWFVPVMTTNLLALFLGLSIYLLVGALFEERRLLIEFGEAYAEYQKHTPMLIPTRIPR
;
A
#
# COMPACT_ATOMS: atom_id res chain seq x y z
N MET A 1 18.66 14.74 -14.08
CA MET A 1 18.26 15.34 -12.79
C MET A 1 16.83 15.92 -12.82
N ARG A 2 16.39 16.59 -13.89
CA ARG A 2 15.02 17.16 -13.96
C ARG A 2 13.92 16.09 -13.87
N SER A 3 14.00 15.01 -14.66
CA SER A 3 13.02 13.90 -14.64
C SER A 3 12.89 13.28 -13.25
N PHE A 4 14.02 13.02 -12.59
CA PHE A 4 14.08 12.48 -11.22
C PHE A 4 13.32 13.37 -10.23
N ALA A 5 13.55 14.68 -10.25
CA ALA A 5 12.86 15.62 -9.37
C ALA A 5 11.36 15.72 -9.67
N ILE A 6 10.98 15.72 -10.95
CA ILE A 6 9.56 15.75 -11.37
C ILE A 6 8.82 14.52 -10.83
N ILE A 7 9.43 13.31 -10.93
CA ILE A 7 8.83 12.07 -10.45
C ILE A 7 8.67 12.09 -8.93
N LEU A 8 9.71 12.51 -8.19
CA LEU A 8 9.62 12.64 -6.73
C LEU A 8 8.52 13.62 -6.30
N LEU A 9 8.41 14.76 -6.97
CA LEU A 9 7.36 15.75 -6.71
C LEU A 9 5.98 15.17 -7.03
N ALA A 10 5.83 14.46 -8.14
CA ALA A 10 4.57 13.82 -8.51
C ALA A 10 4.14 12.77 -7.46
N VAL A 11 5.07 11.91 -7.01
CA VAL A 11 4.82 10.95 -5.94
C VAL A 11 4.47 11.67 -4.64
N PHE A 12 5.17 12.74 -4.29
CA PHE A 12 4.88 13.53 -3.09
C PHE A 12 3.46 14.11 -3.13
N PHE A 13 3.07 14.78 -4.21
CA PHE A 13 1.72 15.34 -4.34
C PHE A 13 0.64 14.26 -4.35
N TYR A 14 0.87 13.14 -5.05
CA TYR A 14 0.00 11.98 -5.00
C TYR A 14 -0.15 11.47 -3.56
N SER A 15 0.95 11.29 -2.84
CA SER A 15 0.96 10.78 -1.47
C SER A 15 0.18 11.68 -0.51
N VAL A 16 0.37 13.00 -0.61
CA VAL A 16 -0.38 13.99 0.17
C VAL A 16 -1.87 13.93 -0.17
N PHE A 17 -2.21 13.97 -1.45
CA PHE A 17 -3.60 13.92 -1.91
C PHE A 17 -4.30 12.64 -1.47
N HIS A 18 -3.69 11.48 -1.69
CA HIS A 18 -4.20 10.18 -1.28
C HIS A 18 -4.39 10.09 0.24
N SER A 19 -3.41 10.56 1.03
CA SER A 19 -3.47 10.56 2.49
C SER A 19 -4.55 11.50 3.03
N LEU A 20 -4.74 12.65 2.41
CA LEU A 20 -5.82 13.58 2.76
C LEU A 20 -7.19 12.93 2.54
N LEU A 21 -7.39 12.29 1.39
CA LEU A 21 -8.65 11.57 1.11
C LEU A 21 -8.86 10.41 2.09
N ALA A 22 -7.80 9.72 2.54
CA ALA A 22 -7.89 8.65 3.54
C ALA A 22 -8.20 9.16 4.96
N SER A 23 -8.03 10.47 5.21
CA SER A 23 -8.15 11.04 6.55
C SER A 23 -9.59 11.05 7.07
N LEU A 24 -9.74 10.90 8.39
CA LEU A 24 -11.03 11.00 9.06
C LEU A 24 -11.67 12.38 8.89
N TRP A 25 -10.85 13.42 8.77
CA TRP A 25 -11.31 14.78 8.59
C TRP A 25 -12.04 14.97 7.24
N VAL A 26 -11.44 14.51 6.12
CA VAL A 26 -12.10 14.59 4.80
C VAL A 26 -13.35 13.71 4.76
N LYS A 27 -13.30 12.52 5.35
CA LYS A 27 -14.47 11.64 5.45
C LYS A 27 -15.60 12.30 6.23
N ALA A 28 -15.31 12.97 7.37
CA ALA A 28 -16.30 13.68 8.15
C ALA A 28 -16.91 14.87 7.39
N ARG A 29 -16.08 15.61 6.62
CA ARG A 29 -16.57 16.70 5.75
C ARG A 29 -17.47 16.18 4.63
N ALA A 30 -17.07 15.09 3.98
CA ALA A 30 -17.88 14.45 2.95
C ALA A 30 -19.24 14.00 3.51
N ARG A 31 -19.26 13.42 4.72
CA ARG A 31 -20.51 13.06 5.41
C ARG A 31 -21.37 14.29 5.74
N ALA A 32 -20.77 15.39 6.15
CA ALA A 32 -21.49 16.63 6.45
C ALA A 32 -22.13 17.23 5.20
N TRP A 33 -21.51 17.12 4.02
CA TRP A 33 -22.00 17.67 2.76
C TRP A 33 -23.00 16.77 2.04
N PHE A 34 -22.72 15.43 2.03
CA PHE A 34 -23.47 14.47 1.22
C PHE A 34 -24.38 13.55 2.08
N GLY A 35 -24.42 13.79 3.40
CA GLY A 35 -25.27 13.02 4.32
C GLY A 35 -24.71 11.64 4.70
N PRO A 36 -25.48 10.86 5.48
CA PRO A 36 -25.05 9.58 6.07
C PRO A 36 -24.74 8.49 5.03
N GLU A 37 -25.34 8.54 3.85
CA GLU A 37 -25.08 7.59 2.75
C GLU A 37 -23.64 7.61 2.27
N THR A 38 -22.88 8.66 2.60
CA THR A 38 -21.43 8.78 2.32
C THR A 38 -20.65 7.57 2.84
N GLU A 39 -21.04 6.98 3.96
CA GLU A 39 -20.35 5.81 4.52
C GLU A 39 -20.37 4.59 3.60
N ARG A 40 -21.39 4.48 2.75
CA ARG A 40 -21.54 3.37 1.79
C ARG A 40 -20.60 3.51 0.60
N TRP A 41 -20.52 4.69 0.00
CA TRP A 41 -19.81 4.88 -1.26
C TRP A 41 -18.41 5.49 -1.12
N TYR A 42 -18.09 6.13 0.02
CA TYR A 42 -16.83 6.85 0.21
C TYR A 42 -15.60 5.99 -0.07
N ARG A 43 -15.57 4.78 0.47
CA ARG A 43 -14.40 3.89 0.29
C ARG A 43 -14.22 3.47 -1.17
N LEU A 44 -15.31 3.18 -1.86
CA LEU A 44 -15.28 2.82 -3.29
C LEU A 44 -14.79 4.01 -4.13
N ALA A 45 -15.36 5.20 -3.92
CA ALA A 45 -14.95 6.43 -4.60
C ALA A 45 -13.48 6.77 -4.31
N TYR A 46 -13.06 6.69 -3.03
CA TYR A 46 -11.68 6.88 -2.62
C TYR A 46 -10.73 5.96 -3.37
N ASN A 47 -11.01 4.66 -3.42
CA ASN A 47 -10.18 3.69 -4.14
C ASN A 47 -10.14 3.96 -5.64
N ALA A 48 -11.27 4.31 -6.26
CA ALA A 48 -11.31 4.68 -7.68
C ALA A 48 -10.45 5.93 -7.96
N ILE A 49 -10.59 6.98 -7.16
CA ILE A 49 -9.77 8.19 -7.27
C ILE A 49 -8.29 7.88 -7.07
N ALA A 50 -7.96 7.05 -6.07
CA ALA A 50 -6.58 6.63 -5.79
C ALA A 50 -5.95 5.94 -7.00
N VAL A 51 -6.66 4.99 -7.62
CA VAL A 51 -6.17 4.29 -8.82
C VAL A 51 -6.02 5.24 -9.99
N VAL A 52 -7.05 6.03 -10.30
CA VAL A 52 -7.03 6.97 -11.43
C VAL A 52 -5.91 8.01 -11.29
N SER A 53 -5.71 8.56 -10.10
CA SER A 53 -4.65 9.55 -9.85
C SER A 53 -3.24 8.94 -9.77
N LEU A 54 -3.11 7.64 -9.51
CA LEU A 54 -1.82 6.93 -9.52
C LEU A 54 -1.33 6.66 -10.95
N VAL A 55 -2.24 6.39 -11.89
CA VAL A 55 -1.88 6.04 -13.29
C VAL A 55 -0.91 7.05 -13.92
N PRO A 56 -1.17 8.38 -13.92
CA PRO A 56 -0.23 9.34 -14.51
C PRO A 56 1.13 9.34 -13.79
N VAL A 57 1.17 9.12 -12.46
CA VAL A 57 2.43 9.05 -11.70
C VAL A 57 3.26 7.85 -12.16
N LEU A 58 2.63 6.68 -12.32
CA LEU A 58 3.28 5.46 -12.81
C LEU A 58 3.71 5.55 -14.29
N ALA A 59 3.08 6.40 -15.08
CA ALA A 59 3.46 6.62 -16.48
C ALA A 59 4.71 7.51 -16.64
N LEU A 60 5.00 8.40 -15.68
CA LEU A 60 6.11 9.36 -15.79
C LEU A 60 7.48 8.73 -16.11
N PRO A 61 7.89 7.59 -15.51
CA PRO A 61 9.16 6.97 -15.86
C PRO A 61 9.32 6.64 -17.34
N ALA A 62 8.22 6.25 -18.01
CA ALA A 62 8.24 5.93 -19.44
C ALA A 62 8.12 7.18 -20.34
N LEU A 63 7.56 8.27 -19.85
CA LEU A 63 7.30 9.49 -20.63
C LEU A 63 8.44 10.51 -20.55
N LEU A 64 9.28 10.43 -19.51
CA LEU A 64 10.36 11.40 -19.29
C LEU A 64 11.71 10.83 -19.76
N PRO A 65 12.66 11.71 -20.19
CA PRO A 65 14.01 11.29 -20.49
C PRO A 65 14.65 10.50 -19.35
N ASP A 66 15.19 9.32 -19.65
CA ASP A 66 15.66 8.36 -18.66
C ASP A 66 17.04 7.81 -19.01
N ARG A 67 17.69 7.16 -18.05
CA ARG A 67 19.00 6.53 -18.20
C ARG A 67 19.03 5.22 -17.40
N ASN A 68 19.51 4.17 -18.02
CA ASN A 68 19.74 2.89 -17.35
C ASN A 68 20.83 3.03 -16.29
N LEU A 69 20.56 2.50 -15.09
CA LEU A 69 21.53 2.37 -13.99
C LEU A 69 22.15 0.99 -13.97
N TYR A 70 21.32 -0.05 -14.10
CA TYR A 70 21.77 -1.42 -14.27
C TYR A 70 20.72 -2.26 -14.99
N ALA A 71 21.21 -3.35 -15.60
CA ALA A 71 20.37 -4.45 -16.09
C ALA A 71 21.00 -5.77 -15.64
N ILE A 72 20.24 -6.59 -14.95
CA ILE A 72 20.68 -7.92 -14.49
C ILE A 72 20.54 -8.88 -15.67
N PRO A 73 21.64 -9.52 -16.11
CA PRO A 73 21.59 -10.40 -17.27
C PRO A 73 20.90 -11.73 -16.94
N PHE A 74 20.41 -12.41 -18.00
CA PHE A 74 19.98 -13.79 -17.90
C PHE A 74 21.21 -14.70 -17.59
N PRO A 75 21.09 -15.74 -16.70
CA PRO A 75 19.86 -16.23 -16.07
C PRO A 75 19.52 -15.56 -14.73
N TRP A 76 20.36 -14.67 -14.20
CA TRP A 76 20.17 -14.06 -12.87
C TRP A 76 18.87 -13.24 -12.75
N ALA A 77 18.42 -12.64 -13.86
CA ALA A 77 17.13 -11.95 -13.93
C ALA A 77 15.93 -12.84 -13.55
N LEU A 78 16.04 -14.16 -13.75
CA LEU A 78 14.98 -15.11 -13.35
C LEU A 78 14.73 -15.12 -11.84
N ILE A 79 15.78 -14.96 -11.03
CA ILE A 79 15.65 -14.90 -9.56
C ILE A 79 14.77 -13.69 -9.20
N ASN A 80 15.03 -12.54 -9.82
CA ASN A 80 14.24 -11.34 -9.58
C ASN A 80 12.77 -11.53 -9.98
N LEU A 81 12.53 -12.14 -11.15
CA LEU A 81 11.19 -12.41 -11.63
C LEU A 81 10.43 -13.41 -10.73
N VAL A 82 11.12 -14.43 -10.20
CA VAL A 82 10.53 -15.35 -9.23
C VAL A 82 10.15 -14.62 -7.94
N ILE A 83 11.05 -13.78 -7.41
CA ILE A 83 10.74 -12.97 -6.21
C ILE A 83 9.55 -12.05 -6.46
N GLN A 84 9.48 -11.39 -7.62
CA GLN A 84 8.32 -10.55 -7.99
C GLN A 84 7.03 -11.38 -8.12
N GLY A 85 7.11 -12.58 -8.72
CA GLY A 85 5.97 -13.50 -8.79
C GLY A 85 5.45 -13.91 -7.42
N LEU A 86 6.36 -14.26 -6.50
CA LEU A 86 6.03 -14.58 -5.10
C LEU A 86 5.45 -13.37 -4.36
N ALA A 87 5.99 -12.19 -4.59
CA ALA A 87 5.46 -10.94 -4.03
C ALA A 87 4.06 -10.62 -4.55
N GLY A 88 3.81 -10.81 -5.86
CA GLY A 88 2.48 -10.68 -6.46
C GLY A 88 1.48 -11.68 -5.85
N LEU A 89 1.89 -12.94 -5.68
CA LEU A 89 1.07 -13.95 -4.99
C LEU A 89 0.77 -13.55 -3.54
N ALA A 90 1.78 -13.05 -2.81
CA ALA A 90 1.60 -12.58 -1.43
C ALA A 90 0.62 -11.39 -1.36
N LEU A 91 0.60 -10.47 -2.33
CA LEU A 91 -0.40 -9.41 -2.42
C LEU A 91 -1.82 -9.99 -2.57
N VAL A 92 -2.02 -10.93 -3.50
CA VAL A 92 -3.34 -11.55 -3.72
C VAL A 92 -3.81 -12.28 -2.46
N VAL A 93 -2.95 -13.10 -1.85
CA VAL A 93 -3.26 -13.83 -0.61
C VAL A 93 -3.55 -12.86 0.54
N GLY A 94 -2.74 -11.82 0.72
CA GLY A 94 -2.93 -10.82 1.77
C GLY A 94 -4.24 -10.03 1.60
N LEU A 95 -4.60 -9.65 0.38
CA LEU A 95 -5.89 -9.02 0.08
C LEU A 95 -7.07 -9.95 0.39
N TRP A 96 -6.93 -11.24 0.12
CA TRP A 96 -7.95 -12.23 0.48
C TRP A 96 -8.10 -12.39 2.00
N GLN A 97 -6.98 -12.43 2.73
CA GLN A 97 -6.99 -12.53 4.20
C GLN A 97 -7.63 -11.31 4.87
N THR A 98 -7.47 -10.11 4.30
CA THR A 98 -8.08 -8.87 4.81
C THR A 98 -9.52 -8.66 4.32
N GLY A 99 -10.00 -9.48 3.39
CA GLY A 99 -11.32 -9.34 2.77
C GLY A 99 -11.31 -8.34 1.61
N LEU A 100 -10.96 -8.81 0.42
CA LEU A 100 -10.84 -8.03 -0.82
C LEU A 100 -12.04 -7.09 -1.07
N TRP A 101 -13.26 -7.61 -0.95
CA TRP A 101 -14.48 -6.82 -1.20
C TRP A 101 -14.68 -5.68 -0.19
N THR A 102 -14.25 -5.92 1.06
CA THR A 102 -14.25 -4.90 2.12
C THR A 102 -13.16 -3.87 1.89
N PHE A 103 -11.97 -4.32 1.47
CA PHE A 103 -10.84 -3.45 1.13
C PHE A 103 -11.19 -2.51 -0.02
N LEU A 104 -11.80 -3.03 -1.09
CA LEU A 104 -12.23 -2.23 -2.25
C LEU A 104 -13.42 -1.30 -1.96
N GLY A 105 -14.17 -1.53 -0.88
CA GLY A 105 -15.35 -0.74 -0.55
C GLY A 105 -16.64 -1.26 -1.19
N ILE A 106 -16.58 -2.37 -1.95
CA ILE A 106 -17.73 -2.95 -2.65
C ILE A 106 -18.74 -3.50 -1.64
N ARG A 107 -18.27 -4.16 -0.59
CA ARG A 107 -19.16 -4.70 0.45
C ARG A 107 -19.95 -3.60 1.14
N GLN A 108 -19.33 -2.47 1.48
CA GLN A 108 -19.98 -1.33 2.11
C GLN A 108 -21.00 -0.67 1.18
N PHE A 109 -20.72 -0.66 -0.12
CA PHE A 109 -21.62 -0.12 -1.13
C PHE A 109 -22.87 -0.98 -1.32
N LEU A 110 -22.72 -2.30 -1.36
CA LEU A 110 -23.82 -3.24 -1.66
C LEU A 110 -24.67 -3.59 -0.42
N ALA A 111 -24.09 -3.57 0.77
CA ALA A 111 -24.79 -3.92 2.01
C ALA A 111 -24.75 -2.77 3.00
N PRO A 112 -25.84 -2.53 3.77
CA PRO A 112 -25.83 -1.55 4.83
C PRO A 112 -24.71 -1.89 5.83
N PRO A 113 -24.15 -0.87 6.54
CA PRO A 113 -23.11 -1.09 7.53
C PRO A 113 -23.63 -2.05 8.61
N GLN A 114 -23.12 -3.28 8.60
CA GLN A 114 -23.34 -4.19 9.70
C GLN A 114 -22.37 -3.78 10.81
N SER A 115 -22.86 -3.74 12.04
CA SER A 115 -22.12 -3.43 13.27
C SER A 115 -21.16 -4.54 13.68
N ALA A 116 -20.49 -5.19 12.73
CA ALA A 116 -19.45 -6.15 13.04
C ALA A 116 -18.22 -5.39 13.54
N SER A 117 -17.86 -5.62 14.80
CA SER A 117 -16.60 -5.12 15.36
C SER A 117 -15.42 -5.52 14.47
N PRO A 118 -14.51 -4.61 14.16
CA PRO A 118 -13.31 -4.93 13.40
C PRO A 118 -12.53 -6.03 14.12
N LYS A 119 -12.03 -7.02 13.37
CA LYS A 119 -11.21 -8.12 13.91
C LYS A 119 -9.77 -7.90 13.53
N LEU A 120 -8.88 -8.00 14.51
CA LEU A 120 -7.44 -8.00 14.27
C LEU A 120 -7.03 -9.30 13.58
N VAL A 121 -6.44 -9.19 12.38
CA VAL A 121 -5.92 -10.34 11.62
C VAL A 121 -4.46 -10.52 11.98
N VAL A 122 -4.12 -11.66 12.61
CA VAL A 122 -2.76 -12.02 13.03
C VAL A 122 -2.31 -13.38 12.48
N SER A 123 -3.07 -13.96 11.54
CA SER A 123 -2.83 -15.29 10.97
C SER A 123 -2.32 -15.21 9.52
N GLY A 124 -1.88 -16.34 8.96
CA GLY A 124 -1.37 -16.41 7.59
C GLY A 124 -0.12 -15.56 7.38
N LEU A 125 -0.11 -14.68 6.41
CA LEU A 125 1.02 -13.78 6.12
C LEU A 125 1.30 -12.80 7.28
N TYR A 126 0.26 -12.43 8.05
CA TYR A 126 0.36 -11.56 9.21
C TYR A 126 1.12 -12.17 10.39
N ARG A 127 1.39 -13.48 10.39
CA ARG A 127 2.31 -14.10 11.37
C ARG A 127 3.77 -13.75 11.12
N TRP A 128 4.14 -13.48 9.86
CA TRP A 128 5.51 -13.20 9.46
C TRP A 128 5.88 -11.73 9.60
N VAL A 129 4.99 -10.85 9.16
CA VAL A 129 5.13 -9.40 9.25
C VAL A 129 3.76 -8.75 9.48
N ARG A 130 3.74 -7.60 10.15
CA ARG A 130 2.49 -6.90 10.45
C ARG A 130 1.86 -6.24 9.21
N HIS A 131 2.69 -5.88 8.21
CA HIS A 131 2.24 -5.24 6.97
C HIS A 131 2.65 -6.05 5.73
N PRO A 132 2.10 -7.26 5.53
CA PRO A 132 2.50 -8.14 4.42
C PRO A 132 2.22 -7.54 3.04
N LEU A 133 1.17 -6.74 2.88
CA LEU A 133 0.88 -6.05 1.62
C LEU A 133 1.95 -5.00 1.28
N TYR A 134 2.45 -4.26 2.28
CA TYR A 134 3.51 -3.29 2.07
C TYR A 134 4.85 -3.97 1.79
N THR A 135 5.15 -5.06 2.50
CA THR A 135 6.34 -5.89 2.25
C THR A 135 6.35 -6.43 0.82
N ALA A 136 5.24 -7.00 0.39
CA ALA A 136 5.08 -7.52 -0.97
C ALA A 136 5.17 -6.40 -2.02
N GLY A 137 4.55 -5.24 -1.78
CA GLY A 137 4.66 -4.07 -2.64
C GLY A 137 6.11 -3.58 -2.78
N LEU A 138 6.84 -3.49 -1.67
CA LEU A 138 8.27 -3.15 -1.69
C LEU A 138 9.09 -4.19 -2.47
N ALA A 139 8.84 -5.49 -2.26
CA ALA A 139 9.51 -6.53 -3.02
C ALA A 139 9.23 -6.42 -4.52
N LEU A 140 7.99 -6.15 -4.94
CA LEU A 140 7.65 -5.96 -6.34
C LEU A 140 8.46 -4.84 -7.01
N ILE A 141 8.63 -3.70 -6.34
CA ILE A 141 9.31 -2.55 -6.93
C ILE A 141 10.84 -2.67 -6.86
N TRP A 142 11.41 -3.27 -5.80
CA TRP A 142 12.87 -3.32 -5.64
C TRP A 142 13.55 -4.51 -6.33
N PHE A 143 12.81 -5.57 -6.66
CA PHE A 143 13.37 -6.73 -7.36
C PHE A 143 13.18 -6.67 -8.87
N VAL A 144 13.12 -5.46 -9.48
CA VAL A 144 13.10 -5.33 -10.93
C VAL A 144 14.47 -5.70 -11.53
N PRO A 145 14.51 -6.47 -12.63
CA PRO A 145 15.78 -6.85 -13.26
C PRO A 145 16.46 -5.68 -14.00
N VAL A 146 15.72 -4.62 -14.30
CA VAL A 146 16.25 -3.42 -14.95
C VAL A 146 15.89 -2.21 -14.09
N MET A 147 16.89 -1.43 -13.71
CA MET A 147 16.71 -0.19 -12.95
C MET A 147 17.15 1.00 -13.79
N THR A 148 16.30 2.00 -13.81
CA THR A 148 16.60 3.28 -14.43
C THR A 148 16.58 4.41 -13.42
N THR A 149 17.08 5.59 -13.80
CA THR A 149 17.06 6.77 -12.93
C THR A 149 15.64 7.17 -12.56
N ASN A 150 14.70 7.07 -13.50
CA ASN A 150 13.30 7.41 -13.29
C ASN A 150 12.58 6.39 -12.41
N LEU A 151 12.83 5.08 -12.63
CA LEU A 151 12.32 4.02 -11.75
C LEU A 151 12.85 4.17 -10.33
N LEU A 152 14.15 4.50 -10.17
CA LEU A 152 14.73 4.74 -8.86
C LEU A 152 14.00 5.88 -8.13
N ALA A 153 13.73 7.02 -8.81
CA ALA A 153 12.98 8.12 -8.22
C ALA A 153 11.57 7.69 -7.77
N LEU A 154 10.86 6.97 -8.65
CA LEU A 154 9.53 6.45 -8.35
C LEU A 154 9.55 5.52 -7.15
N PHE A 155 10.47 4.56 -7.12
CA PHE A 155 10.55 3.54 -6.06
C PHE A 155 10.98 4.11 -4.72
N LEU A 156 11.88 5.09 -4.70
CA LEU A 156 12.24 5.82 -3.48
C LEU A 156 11.03 6.58 -2.94
N GLY A 157 10.34 7.33 -3.79
CA GLY A 157 9.15 8.06 -3.38
C GLY A 157 8.04 7.14 -2.85
N LEU A 158 7.71 6.06 -3.56
CA LEU A 158 6.72 5.08 -3.14
C LEU A 158 7.15 4.35 -1.85
N SER A 159 8.44 4.03 -1.69
CA SER A 159 8.93 3.39 -0.46
C SER A 159 8.77 4.29 0.75
N ILE A 160 9.12 5.58 0.63
CA ILE A 160 8.90 6.57 1.70
C ILE A 160 7.40 6.66 2.02
N TYR A 161 6.55 6.73 1.00
CA TYR A 161 5.10 6.79 1.17
C TYR A 161 4.55 5.56 1.91
N LEU A 162 4.97 4.33 1.53
CA LEU A 162 4.56 3.09 2.18
C LEU A 162 5.04 3.03 3.64
N LEU A 163 6.30 3.43 3.91
CA LEU A 163 6.84 3.45 5.27
C LEU A 163 6.07 4.42 6.18
N VAL A 164 5.83 5.64 5.70
CA VAL A 164 5.06 6.66 6.43
C VAL A 164 3.62 6.16 6.64
N GLY A 165 3.01 5.59 5.60
CA GLY A 165 1.66 4.99 5.69
C GLY A 165 1.57 3.91 6.76
N ALA A 166 2.55 2.99 6.79
CA ALA A 166 2.61 1.93 7.80
C ALA A 166 2.72 2.49 9.23
N LEU A 167 3.52 3.56 9.44
CA LEU A 167 3.63 4.20 10.76
C LEU A 167 2.31 4.84 11.22
N PHE A 168 1.56 5.45 10.31
CA PHE A 168 0.24 5.99 10.64
C PHE A 168 -0.78 4.87 10.91
N GLU A 169 -0.72 3.78 10.15
CA GLU A 169 -1.57 2.61 10.35
C GLU A 169 -1.28 1.94 11.70
N GLU A 170 -0.01 1.79 12.09
CA GLU A 170 0.39 1.27 13.41
C GLU A 170 -0.24 2.08 14.57
N ARG A 171 -0.18 3.41 14.49
CA ARG A 171 -0.80 4.28 15.50
C ARG A 171 -2.31 4.09 15.56
N ARG A 172 -2.96 3.99 14.41
CA ARG A 172 -4.40 3.76 14.32
C ARG A 172 -4.79 2.40 14.90
N LEU A 173 -4.04 1.34 14.58
CA LEU A 173 -4.32 0.00 15.09
C LEU A 173 -4.10 -0.11 16.60
N LEU A 174 -3.12 0.62 17.16
CA LEU A 174 -2.96 0.74 18.62
C LEU A 174 -4.17 1.41 19.28
N ILE A 175 -4.74 2.45 18.67
CA ILE A 175 -5.94 3.11 19.20
C ILE A 175 -7.16 2.18 19.09
N GLU A 176 -7.27 1.43 18.00
CA GLU A 176 -8.44 0.58 17.70
C GLU A 176 -8.44 -0.72 18.50
N PHE A 177 -7.28 -1.38 18.67
CA PHE A 177 -7.15 -2.71 19.28
C PHE A 177 -6.42 -2.73 20.64
N GLY A 178 -5.82 -1.61 21.06
CA GLY A 178 -5.16 -1.46 22.34
C GLY A 178 -4.08 -2.49 22.62
N GLU A 179 -4.17 -3.14 23.79
CA GLU A 179 -3.18 -4.14 24.26
C GLU A 179 -3.02 -5.34 23.33
N ALA A 180 -4.10 -5.76 22.65
CA ALA A 180 -4.02 -6.90 21.72
C ALA A 180 -3.07 -6.59 20.56
N TYR A 181 -3.09 -5.36 20.04
CA TYR A 181 -2.15 -4.95 19.01
C TYR A 181 -0.75 -4.72 19.56
N ALA A 182 -0.62 -4.13 20.74
CA ALA A 182 0.67 -3.92 21.39
C ALA A 182 1.41 -5.26 21.65
N GLU A 183 0.68 -6.31 22.05
CA GLU A 183 1.25 -7.65 22.22
C GLU A 183 1.68 -8.26 20.89
N TYR A 184 0.87 -8.11 19.85
CA TYR A 184 1.22 -8.54 18.50
C TYR A 184 2.50 -7.84 17.97
N GLN A 185 2.69 -6.55 18.26
CA GLN A 185 3.89 -5.79 17.90
C GLN A 185 5.17 -6.35 18.52
N LYS A 186 5.12 -6.88 19.75
CA LYS A 186 6.29 -7.44 20.43
C LYS A 186 6.85 -8.69 19.74
N HIS A 187 5.97 -9.47 19.10
CA HIS A 187 6.32 -10.78 18.56
C HIS A 187 6.46 -10.80 17.04
N THR A 188 5.86 -9.85 16.33
CA THR A 188 5.85 -9.82 14.88
C THR A 188 6.53 -8.56 14.34
N PRO A 189 7.55 -8.67 13.48
CA PRO A 189 8.22 -7.51 12.89
C PRO A 189 7.30 -6.75 11.92
N MET A 190 7.61 -5.47 11.68
CA MET A 190 6.77 -4.58 10.88
C MET A 190 6.73 -4.99 9.39
N LEU A 191 7.87 -5.03 8.71
CA LEU A 191 7.99 -5.21 7.27
C LEU A 191 8.93 -6.34 6.85
N ILE A 192 10.03 -6.55 7.55
CA ILE A 192 11.04 -7.54 7.19
C ILE A 192 10.90 -8.73 8.13
N PRO A 193 10.73 -9.97 7.60
CA PRO A 193 10.55 -11.16 8.42
C PRO A 193 11.87 -11.56 9.09
N THR A 194 12.19 -10.90 10.19
CA THR A 194 13.43 -11.14 10.97
C THR A 194 13.27 -12.23 12.01
N ARG A 195 12.07 -12.79 12.18
CA ARG A 195 11.73 -13.83 13.15
C ARG A 195 10.91 -14.91 12.49
N ILE A 196 11.10 -16.16 12.93
CA ILE A 196 10.26 -17.29 12.53
C ILE A 196 8.97 -17.23 13.36
N PRO A 197 7.78 -17.32 12.75
CA PRO A 197 6.51 -17.34 13.47
C PRO A 197 6.45 -18.53 14.44
N ARG A 198 6.01 -18.28 15.64
CA ARG A 198 5.69 -19.33 16.63
C ARG A 198 4.25 -19.81 16.45
#